data_6baa582a08b57e9d3fb48f7aef8098e8
#
_entry.id   6baa582a08b57e9d3fb48f7aef8098e8
#
_cell.length_a   1.000
_cell.length_b   1.000
_cell.length_c   1.000
_cell.angle_alpha   90.00
_cell.angle_beta   90.00
_cell.angle_gamma   90.00
#
_symmetry.space_group_name_H-M   'P 1'
#
loop_
_entity.id
_entity.type
_entity.pdbx_description
1 polymer ?
#
loop_
_entity_poly.entity_id
_entity_poly.type
_entity_poly.pdbx_seq_one_letter_code
_entity_poly.pdbx_strand_id
1 'polypeptide(L)'
;MTPRPTHIRLEEIIERIERIQSAEILLLASENDGNIQLFEMLFDSILYQLVVIGEAVKDLDNTLKESYSEIAWRDIAGMRDFLVHQYHRTDAKIVRDTVEKQLNSLKQVCEIELELGL
;
A
#
# COMPACT_ATOMS: atom_id res chain seq x y z
N MET A 1 25.23 2.18 -2.00
CA MET A 1 24.06 2.79 -2.65
C MET A 1 23.43 3.78 -1.70
N THR A 2 23.21 5.02 -2.15
CA THR A 2 22.60 6.07 -1.32
C THR A 2 21.10 5.78 -1.19
N PRO A 3 20.56 5.75 0.03
CA PRO A 3 19.10 5.57 0.19
C PRO A 3 18.35 6.74 -0.44
N ARG A 4 17.17 6.47 -0.94
CA ARG A 4 16.32 7.51 -1.49
C ARG A 4 15.96 8.53 -0.41
N PRO A 5 15.91 9.84 -0.74
CA PRO A 5 15.45 10.84 0.22
C PRO A 5 14.04 10.51 0.73
N THR A 6 13.78 10.86 1.98
CA THR A 6 12.50 10.56 2.64
C THR A 6 11.31 11.12 1.86
N HIS A 7 11.41 12.36 1.34
CA HIS A 7 10.29 12.96 0.60
C HIS A 7 9.93 12.16 -0.66
N ILE A 8 10.93 11.57 -1.35
CA ILE A 8 10.67 10.74 -2.52
C ILE A 8 9.94 9.46 -2.14
N ARG A 9 10.31 8.85 -1.01
CA ARG A 9 9.61 7.66 -0.52
C ARG A 9 8.18 7.94 -0.13
N LEU A 10 7.94 9.10 0.52
CA LEU A 10 6.59 9.51 0.90
C LEU A 10 5.71 9.75 -0.34
N GLU A 11 6.27 10.40 -1.35
CA GLU A 11 5.57 10.61 -2.63
C GLU A 11 5.26 9.29 -3.32
N GLU A 12 6.20 8.35 -3.32
CA GLU A 12 6.01 7.03 -3.89
C GLU A 12 4.88 6.26 -3.18
N ILE A 13 4.84 6.30 -1.86
CA ILE A 13 3.79 5.65 -1.08
C ILE A 13 2.43 6.23 -1.46
N ILE A 14 2.31 7.55 -1.51
CA ILE A 14 1.05 8.22 -1.89
C ILE A 14 0.61 7.79 -3.28
N GLU A 15 1.52 7.82 -4.25
CA GLU A 15 1.22 7.43 -5.62
C GLU A 15 0.73 6.00 -5.71
N ARG A 16 1.40 5.08 -5.00
CA ARG A 16 1.01 3.66 -5.00
C ARG A 16 -0.34 3.43 -4.36
N ILE A 17 -0.64 4.15 -3.27
CA ILE A 17 -1.96 4.06 -2.63
C ILE A 17 -3.05 4.56 -3.58
N GLU A 18 -2.81 5.67 -4.27
CA GLU A 18 -3.78 6.20 -5.22
C GLU A 18 -4.04 5.23 -6.39
N ARG A 19 -3.01 4.54 -6.85
CA ARG A 19 -3.16 3.49 -7.87
C ARG A 19 -4.01 2.32 -7.36
N ILE A 20 -3.82 1.92 -6.11
CA ILE A 20 -4.63 0.87 -5.50
C ILE A 20 -6.09 1.30 -5.42
N GLN A 21 -6.35 2.53 -4.97
CA GLN A 21 -7.71 3.05 -4.84
C GLN A 21 -8.42 3.08 -6.19
N SER A 22 -7.72 3.50 -7.24
CA SER A 22 -8.28 3.48 -8.60
C SER A 22 -8.54 2.07 -9.09
N ALA A 23 -7.61 1.15 -8.86
CA ALA A 23 -7.76 -0.25 -9.25
C ALA A 23 -8.91 -0.93 -8.51
N GLU A 24 -9.12 -0.58 -7.25
CA GLU A 24 -10.19 -1.16 -6.44
C GLU A 24 -11.57 -0.82 -6.98
N ILE A 25 -11.77 0.40 -7.47
CA ILE A 25 -13.03 0.81 -8.10
C ILE A 25 -13.31 -0.06 -9.33
N LEU A 26 -12.31 -0.27 -10.17
CA LEU A 26 -12.42 -1.12 -11.36
C LEU A 26 -12.60 -2.59 -10.99
N LEU A 27 -11.96 -3.03 -9.91
CA LEU A 27 -12.07 -4.39 -9.41
C LEU A 27 -13.52 -4.72 -9.04
N LEU A 28 -14.17 -3.82 -8.29
CA LEU A 28 -15.57 -4.00 -7.91
C LEU A 28 -16.49 -4.03 -9.12
N ALA A 29 -16.26 -3.16 -10.10
CA ALA A 29 -17.03 -3.16 -11.33
C ALA A 29 -16.85 -4.46 -12.12
N SER A 30 -15.63 -4.97 -12.24
CA SER A 30 -15.35 -6.22 -12.94
C SER A 30 -15.99 -7.43 -12.25
N GLU A 31 -16.05 -7.41 -10.91
CA GLU A 31 -16.69 -8.44 -10.13
C GLU A 31 -18.20 -8.46 -10.40
N ASN A 32 -18.84 -7.28 -10.41
CA ASN A 32 -20.26 -7.15 -10.69
C ASN A 32 -20.62 -7.58 -12.12
N ASP A 33 -19.73 -7.31 -13.08
CA ASP A 33 -19.93 -7.69 -14.47
C ASP A 33 -19.58 -9.14 -14.77
N GLY A 34 -19.02 -9.87 -13.79
CA GLY A 34 -18.59 -11.24 -13.96
C GLY A 34 -17.35 -11.39 -14.85
N ASN A 35 -16.56 -10.33 -15.01
CA ASN A 35 -15.34 -10.36 -15.82
C ASN A 35 -14.17 -10.88 -14.96
N ILE A 36 -14.05 -12.20 -14.90
CA ILE A 36 -13.05 -12.87 -14.05
C ILE A 36 -11.62 -12.53 -14.46
N GLN A 37 -11.34 -12.47 -15.75
CA GLN A 37 -9.99 -12.17 -16.24
C GLN A 37 -9.55 -10.77 -15.83
N LEU A 38 -10.41 -9.78 -16.00
CA LEU A 38 -10.10 -8.41 -15.60
C LEU A 38 -9.94 -8.31 -14.08
N PHE A 39 -10.80 -9.00 -13.32
CA PHE A 39 -10.70 -9.06 -11.86
C PHE A 39 -9.32 -9.56 -11.44
N GLU A 40 -8.86 -10.66 -12.03
CA GLU A 40 -7.56 -11.24 -11.68
C GLU A 40 -6.39 -10.30 -12.00
N MET A 41 -6.44 -9.63 -13.15
CA MET A 41 -5.41 -8.67 -13.55
C MET A 41 -5.34 -7.49 -12.59
N LEU A 42 -6.48 -6.95 -12.21
CA LEU A 42 -6.55 -5.83 -11.28
C LEU A 42 -6.09 -6.23 -9.88
N PHE A 43 -6.48 -7.44 -9.45
CA PHE A 43 -6.06 -7.97 -8.16
C PHE A 43 -4.54 -8.14 -8.11
N ASP A 44 -3.94 -8.68 -9.15
CA ASP A 44 -2.48 -8.82 -9.25
C ASP A 44 -1.78 -7.45 -9.17
N SER A 45 -2.36 -6.45 -9.82
CA SER A 45 -1.83 -5.08 -9.77
C SER A 45 -1.86 -4.53 -8.34
N ILE A 46 -2.96 -4.74 -7.62
CA ILE A 46 -3.09 -4.31 -6.22
C ILE A 46 -2.02 -4.98 -5.35
N LEU A 47 -1.84 -6.28 -5.52
CA LEU A 47 -0.82 -7.03 -4.76
C LEU A 47 0.57 -6.48 -5.01
N TYR A 48 0.91 -6.19 -6.25
CA TYR A 48 2.20 -5.60 -6.60
C TYR A 48 2.39 -4.23 -5.92
N GLN A 49 1.37 -3.38 -5.95
CA GLN A 49 1.45 -2.07 -5.30
C GLN A 49 1.65 -2.21 -3.79
N LEU A 50 0.99 -3.18 -3.16
CA LEU A 50 1.16 -3.43 -1.72
C LEU A 50 2.58 -3.87 -1.38
N VAL A 51 3.20 -4.68 -2.24
CA VAL A 51 4.61 -5.07 -2.06
C VAL A 51 5.51 -3.84 -2.12
N VAL A 52 5.30 -2.95 -3.08
CA VAL A 52 6.10 -1.72 -3.22
C VAL A 52 5.91 -0.81 -2.00
N ILE A 53 4.69 -0.65 -1.52
CA ILE A 53 4.39 0.13 -0.31
C ILE A 53 5.12 -0.46 0.91
N GLY A 54 5.06 -1.77 1.09
CA GLY A 54 5.74 -2.44 2.20
C GLY A 54 7.25 -2.22 2.18
N GLU A 55 7.87 -2.28 0.99
CA GLU A 55 9.30 -1.99 0.83
C GLU A 55 9.62 -0.54 1.20
N ALA A 56 8.82 0.41 0.71
CA ALA A 56 9.03 1.83 1.01
C ALA A 56 8.87 2.12 2.50
N VAL A 57 7.88 1.52 3.14
CA VAL A 57 7.63 1.68 4.57
C VAL A 57 8.79 1.13 5.40
N LYS A 58 9.38 0.00 5.00
CA LYS A 58 10.54 -0.56 5.71
C LYS A 58 11.70 0.43 5.75
N ASP A 59 11.85 1.23 4.72
CA ASP A 59 12.99 2.15 4.58
C ASP A 59 12.74 3.54 5.18
N LEU A 60 11.56 3.80 5.73
CA LEU A 60 11.30 5.06 6.42
C LEU A 60 12.01 5.11 7.78
N ASP A 61 12.40 6.31 8.18
CA ASP A 61 13.09 6.51 9.45
C ASP A 61 12.24 6.11 10.65
N ASN A 62 12.87 5.51 11.64
CA ASN A 62 12.18 5.10 12.87
C ASN A 62 11.60 6.31 13.62
N THR A 63 12.29 7.46 13.58
CA THR A 63 11.82 8.69 14.20
C THR A 63 10.46 9.11 13.64
N LEU A 64 10.31 9.05 12.32
CA LEU A 64 9.04 9.35 11.66
C LEU A 64 7.96 8.36 12.10
N LYS A 65 8.27 7.07 12.10
CA LYS A 65 7.33 6.03 12.48
C LYS A 65 6.88 6.18 13.95
N GLU A 66 7.79 6.53 14.84
CA GLU A 66 7.49 6.75 16.25
C GLU A 66 6.56 7.94 16.45
N SER A 67 6.65 8.96 15.59
CA SER A 67 5.77 10.14 15.65
C SER A 67 4.33 9.83 15.30
N TYR A 68 4.06 8.71 14.63
CA TYR A 68 2.72 8.31 14.19
C TYR A 68 2.45 6.88 14.62
N SER A 69 2.43 6.66 15.93
CA SER A 69 2.30 5.32 16.53
C SER A 69 0.95 4.66 16.26
N GLU A 70 -0.05 5.41 15.80
CA GLU A 70 -1.36 4.87 15.43
C GLU A 70 -1.32 4.09 14.12
N ILE A 71 -0.28 4.27 13.30
CA ILE A 71 -0.10 3.50 12.07
C ILE A 71 0.55 2.15 12.39
N ALA A 72 0.01 1.08 11.85
CA ALA A 72 0.54 -0.27 12.04
C ALA A 72 1.74 -0.52 11.11
N TRP A 73 2.82 0.23 11.34
CA TRP A 73 4.02 0.21 10.47
C TRP A 73 4.58 -1.18 10.24
N ARG A 74 4.69 -1.96 11.33
CA ARG A 74 5.25 -3.32 11.27
C ARG A 74 4.37 -4.23 10.44
N ASP A 75 3.04 -4.11 10.57
CA ASP A 75 2.11 -4.94 9.83
C ASP A 75 2.13 -4.60 8.34
N ILE A 76 2.23 -3.31 8.01
CA ILE A 76 2.31 -2.86 6.61
C ILE A 76 3.60 -3.36 5.98
N ALA A 77 4.72 -3.22 6.67
CA ALA A 77 6.01 -3.72 6.19
C ALA A 77 6.01 -5.25 6.07
N GLY A 78 5.41 -5.94 7.06
CA GLY A 78 5.32 -7.40 7.06
C GLY A 78 4.42 -7.96 5.99
N MET A 79 3.45 -7.20 5.52
CA MET A 79 2.56 -7.59 4.43
C MET A 79 3.33 -7.88 3.15
N ARG A 80 4.39 -7.10 2.88
CA ARG A 80 5.27 -7.37 1.74
C ARG A 80 5.84 -8.80 1.79
N ASP A 81 6.37 -9.21 2.94
CA ASP A 81 6.94 -10.55 3.10
C ASP A 81 5.87 -11.63 2.98
N PHE A 82 4.70 -11.39 3.58
CA PHE A 82 3.57 -12.30 3.47
C PHE A 82 3.15 -12.50 2.02
N LEU A 83 2.98 -11.40 1.25
CA LEU A 83 2.54 -11.46 -0.13
C LEU A 83 3.55 -12.13 -1.04
N VAL A 84 4.85 -11.89 -0.82
CA VAL A 84 5.90 -12.53 -1.63
C VAL A 84 5.89 -14.05 -1.44
N HIS A 85 5.67 -14.52 -0.21
CA HIS A 85 5.74 -15.94 0.10
C HIS A 85 4.40 -16.66 -0.04
N GLN A 86 3.27 -15.95 0.06
CA GLN A 86 1.93 -16.53 0.07
C GLN A 86 1.03 -16.02 -1.06
N TYR A 87 1.63 -15.50 -2.13
CA TYR A 87 0.91 -14.82 -3.20
C TYR A 87 -0.32 -15.61 -3.69
N HIS A 88 -0.13 -16.89 -4.03
CA HIS A 88 -1.18 -17.73 -4.59
C HIS A 88 -2.25 -18.17 -3.58
N ARG A 89 -2.05 -17.85 -2.30
CA ARG A 89 -3.00 -18.17 -1.22
C ARG A 89 -3.67 -16.93 -0.64
N THR A 90 -3.39 -15.76 -1.23
CA THR A 90 -3.89 -14.49 -0.69
C THR A 90 -5.38 -14.35 -0.97
N ASP A 91 -6.15 -14.13 0.10
CA ASP A 91 -7.59 -13.92 0.01
C ASP A 91 -7.87 -12.47 -0.35
N ALA A 92 -8.68 -12.26 -1.40
CA ALA A 92 -9.07 -10.93 -1.87
C ALA A 92 -9.75 -10.10 -0.77
N LYS A 93 -10.52 -10.74 0.10
CA LYS A 93 -11.19 -10.04 1.19
C LYS A 93 -10.20 -9.45 2.19
N ILE A 94 -9.15 -10.20 2.53
CA ILE A 94 -8.11 -9.72 3.45
C ILE A 94 -7.40 -8.51 2.84
N VAL A 95 -7.10 -8.56 1.54
CA VAL A 95 -6.46 -7.45 0.84
C VAL A 95 -7.35 -6.22 0.86
N ARG A 96 -8.64 -6.37 0.56
CA ARG A 96 -9.60 -5.25 0.58
C ARG A 96 -9.72 -4.62 1.95
N ASP A 97 -9.81 -5.44 3.00
CA ASP A 97 -9.89 -4.95 4.37
C ASP A 97 -8.66 -4.13 4.74
N THR A 98 -7.47 -4.59 4.34
CA THR A 98 -6.22 -3.87 4.57
C THR A 98 -6.21 -2.53 3.84
N VAL A 99 -6.62 -2.52 2.57
CA VAL A 99 -6.69 -1.30 1.76
C VAL A 99 -7.61 -0.27 2.43
N GLU A 100 -8.80 -0.70 2.84
CA GLU A 100 -9.77 0.22 3.42
C GLU A 100 -9.32 0.77 4.78
N LYS A 101 -8.78 -0.09 5.64
CA LYS A 101 -8.52 0.28 7.04
C LYS A 101 -7.20 1.00 7.25
N GLN A 102 -6.18 0.64 6.49
CA GLN A 102 -4.82 1.07 6.80
C GLN A 102 -4.24 2.08 5.81
N LEU A 103 -4.56 1.96 4.53
CA LEU A 103 -3.90 2.78 3.52
C LEU A 103 -4.34 4.24 3.54
N ASN A 104 -5.59 4.53 3.87
CA ASN A 104 -6.04 5.91 3.98
C ASN A 104 -5.28 6.67 5.08
N SER A 105 -5.13 6.05 6.23
CA SER A 105 -4.38 6.66 7.35
C SER A 105 -2.92 6.85 6.99
N LEU A 106 -2.32 5.86 6.34
CA LEU A 106 -0.94 5.96 5.87
C LEU A 106 -0.77 7.10 4.87
N LYS A 107 -1.68 7.23 3.92
CA LYS A 107 -1.65 8.29 2.93
C LYS A 107 -1.70 9.66 3.60
N GLN A 108 -2.59 9.84 4.58
CA GLN A 108 -2.71 11.10 5.32
C GLN A 108 -1.41 11.45 6.05
N VAL A 109 -0.79 10.49 6.70
CA VAL A 109 0.49 10.70 7.39
C VAL A 109 1.57 11.13 6.39
N CYS A 110 1.64 10.48 5.23
CA CYS A 110 2.62 10.84 4.20
C CYS A 110 2.40 12.28 3.70
N GLU A 111 1.15 12.67 3.49
CA GLU A 111 0.81 14.03 3.05
C GLU A 111 1.19 15.06 4.09
N ILE A 112 0.93 14.79 5.37
CA ILE A 112 1.29 15.69 6.48
C ILE A 112 2.81 15.87 6.55
N GLU A 113 3.55 14.76 6.48
CA GLU A 113 5.02 14.80 6.54
C GLU A 113 5.63 15.58 5.37
N LEU A 114 5.05 15.44 4.17
CA LEU A 114 5.52 16.19 3.00
C LEU A 114 5.30 17.70 3.21
N GLU A 115 4.17 18.10 3.76
CA GLU A 115 3.91 19.50 4.05
C GLU A 115 4.88 20.06 5.11
N LEU A 116 5.16 19.27 6.15
CA LEU A 116 6.08 19.68 7.21
C LEU A 116 7.52 19.77 6.73
N GLY A 117 7.89 18.96 5.75
CA GLY A 117 9.24 18.95 5.19
C GLY A 117 9.52 20.09 4.19
N LEU A 118 8.47 20.79 3.78
CA LEU A 118 8.60 21.92 2.87
C LEU A 118 8.81 23.22 3.67
#